data_63876883e879488d8d2e92fdef7ce136
#
_entry.id   63876883e879488d8d2e92fdef7ce136
#
_cell.length_a   1.000
_cell.length_b   1.000
_cell.length_c   1.000
_cell.angle_alpha   90.00
_cell.angle_beta   90.00
_cell.angle_gamma   90.00
#
_symmetry.space_group_name_H-M   'P 1'
#
loop_
_entity.id
_entity.type
_entity.pdbx_description
1 polymer ?
#
loop_
_entity_poly.entity_id
_entity_poly.type
_entity_poly.pdbx_seq_one_letter_code
_entity_poly.pdbx_strand_id
1 'polypeptide(L)'
;NNKDKTAIMWVGDDPKVQKKLTYKQLHNEVCKIANGLKEIGVQKGDRVTIYLTMIPELAYTMLACARIGAIHSIIFGGFSPDSIAGRINDCESDYVVTADEGIRGGKTIPLKSITDEALMSCPNVKKCVVVKRTGNDVSWDSSRDVWYHDITKNVSMYCEPEEMNAEDPLFILYTSGSTGKPKGVLHTTGGYLVYASMTHQY
;
A
#
# COMPACT_ATOMS: atom_id res chain seq x y z
N ASN A 1 2.10 4.71 -27.78
CA ASN A 1 1.37 3.71 -27.03
C ASN A 1 2.37 2.79 -26.29
N ASN A 2 2.49 2.92 -24.95
CA ASN A 2 3.51 2.24 -24.14
C ASN A 2 3.01 0.96 -23.46
N LYS A 3 1.79 0.50 -23.78
CA LYS A 3 1.10 -0.60 -23.08
C LYS A 3 1.93 -1.89 -22.94
N ASP A 4 2.74 -2.20 -23.92
CA ASP A 4 3.53 -3.44 -23.99
C ASP A 4 4.98 -3.26 -23.51
N LYS A 5 5.39 -2.01 -23.17
CA LYS A 5 6.68 -1.74 -22.54
C LYS A 5 6.70 -2.22 -21.10
N THR A 6 7.88 -2.58 -20.61
CA THR A 6 8.07 -2.95 -19.21
C THR A 6 7.87 -1.74 -18.32
N ALA A 7 6.94 -1.83 -17.38
CA ALA A 7 6.67 -0.82 -16.36
C ALA A 7 7.42 -1.12 -15.06
N ILE A 8 7.44 -2.39 -14.65
CA ILE A 8 8.12 -2.85 -13.43
C ILE A 8 8.97 -4.08 -13.76
N MET A 9 10.19 -4.06 -13.29
CA MET A 9 11.06 -5.24 -13.20
C MET A 9 11.33 -5.48 -11.72
N TRP A 10 10.69 -6.50 -11.16
CA TRP A 10 10.86 -6.86 -9.77
C TRP A 10 11.80 -8.06 -9.66
N VAL A 11 12.70 -7.99 -8.67
CA VAL A 11 13.63 -9.07 -8.32
C VAL A 11 13.39 -9.39 -6.86
N GLY A 12 13.14 -10.66 -6.56
CA GLY A 12 12.95 -11.14 -5.20
C GLY A 12 14.25 -11.17 -4.40
N ASP A 13 14.15 -11.59 -3.15
CA ASP A 13 15.30 -11.80 -2.27
C ASP A 13 16.25 -12.87 -2.86
N ASP A 14 15.70 -13.94 -3.45
CA ASP A 14 16.44 -14.78 -4.39
C ASP A 14 16.42 -14.12 -5.78
N PRO A 15 17.59 -13.73 -6.34
CA PRO A 15 17.68 -13.10 -7.67
C PRO A 15 17.12 -13.94 -8.82
N LYS A 16 16.93 -15.25 -8.63
CA LYS A 16 16.30 -16.13 -9.61
C LYS A 16 14.79 -15.92 -9.70
N VAL A 17 14.19 -15.37 -8.63
CA VAL A 17 12.76 -15.06 -8.58
C VAL A 17 12.56 -13.64 -9.10
N GLN A 18 12.11 -13.54 -10.36
CA GLN A 18 11.93 -12.26 -11.04
C GLN A 18 10.54 -12.18 -11.65
N LYS A 19 9.99 -10.96 -11.71
CA LYS A 19 8.72 -10.67 -12.37
C LYS A 19 8.85 -9.41 -13.21
N LYS A 20 8.54 -9.52 -14.49
CA LYS A 20 8.39 -8.39 -15.41
C LYS A 20 6.91 -8.10 -15.61
N LEU A 21 6.54 -6.84 -15.55
CA LEU A 21 5.18 -6.36 -15.76
C LEU A 21 5.20 -5.28 -16.82
N THR A 22 4.34 -5.40 -17.81
CA THR A 22 4.10 -4.33 -18.78
C THR A 22 3.19 -3.25 -18.17
N TYR A 23 3.14 -2.06 -18.78
CA TYR A 23 2.20 -1.01 -18.36
C TYR A 23 0.75 -1.49 -18.38
N LYS A 24 0.36 -2.32 -19.37
CA LYS A 24 -0.98 -2.91 -19.43
C LYS A 24 -1.25 -3.84 -18.24
N GLN A 25 -0.30 -4.71 -17.91
CA GLN A 25 -0.43 -5.61 -16.77
C GLN A 25 -0.50 -4.85 -15.46
N LEU A 26 0.38 -3.86 -15.27
CA LEU A 26 0.36 -2.98 -14.10
C LEU A 26 -1.00 -2.27 -13.96
N HIS A 27 -1.51 -1.70 -15.07
CA HIS A 27 -2.83 -1.03 -15.08
C HIS A 27 -3.94 -2.00 -14.64
N ASN A 28 -3.94 -3.23 -15.15
CA ASN A 28 -4.96 -4.22 -14.80
C ASN A 28 -4.90 -4.58 -13.30
N GLU A 29 -3.70 -4.81 -12.74
CA GLU A 29 -3.54 -5.12 -11.32
C GLU A 29 -3.94 -3.92 -10.44
N VAL A 30 -3.56 -2.70 -10.83
CA VAL A 30 -3.99 -1.46 -10.15
C VAL A 30 -5.51 -1.33 -10.15
N CYS A 31 -6.19 -1.58 -11.28
CA CYS A 31 -7.66 -1.52 -11.35
C CYS A 31 -8.32 -2.59 -10.47
N LYS A 32 -7.79 -3.81 -10.44
CA LYS A 32 -8.32 -4.87 -9.57
C LYS A 32 -8.26 -4.49 -8.10
N ILE A 33 -7.07 -4.06 -7.62
CA ILE A 33 -6.96 -3.68 -6.22
C ILE A 33 -7.76 -2.42 -5.90
N ALA A 34 -7.84 -1.45 -6.83
CA ALA A 34 -8.68 -0.27 -6.68
C ALA A 34 -10.17 -0.64 -6.47
N ASN A 35 -10.69 -1.54 -7.30
CA ASN A 35 -12.06 -2.04 -7.14
C ASN A 35 -12.22 -2.87 -5.85
N GLY A 36 -11.27 -3.74 -5.52
CA GLY A 36 -11.31 -4.50 -4.27
C GLY A 36 -11.27 -3.62 -3.03
N LEU A 37 -10.49 -2.54 -3.03
CA LEU A 37 -10.50 -1.56 -1.94
C LEU A 37 -11.86 -0.84 -1.83
N LYS A 38 -12.48 -0.48 -2.96
CA LYS A 38 -13.84 0.10 -2.97
C LYS A 38 -14.88 -0.87 -2.42
N GLU A 39 -14.80 -2.16 -2.75
CA GLU A 39 -15.73 -3.19 -2.23
C GLU A 39 -15.64 -3.36 -0.71
N ILE A 40 -14.47 -3.19 -0.11
CA ILE A 40 -14.32 -3.23 1.34
C ILE A 40 -14.59 -1.88 2.03
N GLY A 41 -15.03 -0.88 1.27
CA GLY A 41 -15.54 0.40 1.77
C GLY A 41 -14.58 1.59 1.68
N VAL A 42 -13.40 1.46 1.06
CA VAL A 42 -12.48 2.59 0.86
C VAL A 42 -13.08 3.62 -0.10
N GLN A 43 -13.09 4.88 0.31
CA GLN A 43 -13.60 6.02 -0.44
C GLN A 43 -12.52 7.08 -0.67
N LYS A 44 -12.83 8.06 -1.55
CA LYS A 44 -11.99 9.26 -1.74
C LYS A 44 -11.75 9.95 -0.40
N GLY A 45 -10.49 10.28 -0.11
CA GLY A 45 -10.08 10.94 1.13
C GLY A 45 -9.79 10.00 2.31
N ASP A 46 -10.15 8.72 2.22
CA ASP A 46 -9.75 7.73 3.25
C ASP A 46 -8.25 7.51 3.25
N ARG A 47 -7.69 7.26 4.45
CA ARG A 47 -6.27 6.94 4.60
C ARG A 47 -6.08 5.42 4.63
N VAL A 48 -5.12 4.97 3.83
CA VAL A 48 -4.73 3.56 3.71
C VAL A 48 -3.26 3.43 4.10
N THR A 49 -2.99 2.79 5.21
CA THR A 49 -1.62 2.47 5.63
C THR A 49 -1.13 1.22 4.89
N ILE A 50 0.05 1.30 4.28
CA ILE A 50 0.66 0.19 3.55
C ILE A 50 1.94 -0.23 4.27
N TYR A 51 1.91 -1.39 4.93
CA TYR A 51 3.04 -1.99 5.63
C TYR A 51 3.46 -3.28 4.93
N LEU A 52 4.28 -3.14 3.89
CA LEU A 52 4.73 -4.23 3.04
C LEU A 52 6.25 -4.17 2.84
N THR A 53 6.86 -5.31 2.55
CA THR A 53 8.20 -5.36 1.96
C THR A 53 8.14 -4.97 0.48
N MET A 54 9.29 -4.87 -0.19
CA MET A 54 9.39 -4.45 -1.60
C MET A 54 8.88 -5.55 -2.56
N ILE A 55 7.57 -5.75 -2.58
CA ILE A 55 6.86 -6.66 -3.48
C ILE A 55 5.99 -5.88 -4.47
N PRO A 56 5.61 -6.45 -5.63
CA PRO A 56 4.81 -5.75 -6.63
C PRO A 56 3.48 -5.21 -6.10
N GLU A 57 2.87 -5.90 -5.15
CA GLU A 57 1.60 -5.55 -4.52
C GLU A 57 1.67 -4.20 -3.77
N LEU A 58 2.86 -3.81 -3.27
CA LEU A 58 3.07 -2.48 -2.70
C LEU A 58 2.83 -1.39 -3.76
N ALA A 59 3.43 -1.54 -4.95
CA ALA A 59 3.27 -0.59 -6.03
C ALA A 59 1.83 -0.55 -6.56
N TYR A 60 1.19 -1.74 -6.67
CA TYR A 60 -0.22 -1.82 -7.11
C TYR A 60 -1.14 -1.10 -6.13
N THR A 61 -0.97 -1.33 -4.82
CA THR A 61 -1.79 -0.72 -3.78
C THR A 61 -1.61 0.80 -3.73
N MET A 62 -0.36 1.27 -3.80
CA MET A 62 -0.06 2.71 -3.86
C MET A 62 -0.75 3.40 -5.04
N LEU A 63 -0.62 2.83 -6.24
CA LEU A 63 -1.25 3.37 -7.45
C LEU A 63 -2.78 3.21 -7.45
N ALA A 64 -3.31 2.16 -6.81
CA ALA A 64 -4.74 1.96 -6.64
C ALA A 64 -5.34 3.03 -5.72
N CYS A 65 -4.69 3.36 -4.60
CA CYS A 65 -5.10 4.46 -3.74
C CYS A 65 -5.15 5.78 -4.52
N ALA A 66 -4.08 6.11 -5.27
CA ALA A 66 -4.06 7.29 -6.12
C ALA A 66 -5.21 7.30 -7.15
N ARG A 67 -5.56 6.11 -7.71
CA ARG A 67 -6.61 5.99 -8.71
C ARG A 67 -8.01 6.26 -8.17
N ILE A 68 -8.28 5.91 -6.91
CA ILE A 68 -9.59 6.11 -6.26
C ILE A 68 -9.64 7.33 -5.35
N GLY A 69 -8.61 8.18 -5.35
CA GLY A 69 -8.53 9.35 -4.50
C GLY A 69 -8.33 9.06 -3.00
N ALA A 70 -7.92 7.84 -2.65
CA ALA A 70 -7.52 7.50 -1.27
C ALA A 70 -6.08 7.96 -1.00
N ILE A 71 -5.81 8.33 0.24
CA ILE A 71 -4.51 8.86 0.69
C ILE A 71 -3.69 7.71 1.25
N HIS A 72 -2.61 7.32 0.57
CA HIS A 72 -1.77 6.24 1.08
C HIS A 72 -0.64 6.75 2.00
N SER A 73 -0.31 5.93 3.01
CA SER A 73 0.84 6.13 3.89
C SER A 73 1.66 4.86 3.92
N ILE A 74 2.89 4.91 3.37
CA ILE A 74 3.77 3.75 3.29
C ILE A 74 4.65 3.69 4.53
N ILE A 75 4.68 2.51 5.16
CA ILE A 75 5.55 2.21 6.29
C ILE A 75 6.55 1.13 5.85
N PHE A 76 7.80 1.35 6.15
CA PHE A 76 8.87 0.41 5.82
C PHE A 76 8.72 -0.92 6.57
N GLY A 77 8.78 -2.03 5.82
CA GLY A 77 8.71 -3.39 6.37
C GLY A 77 9.89 -3.71 7.28
N GLY A 78 9.62 -3.74 8.58
CA GLY A 78 10.62 -3.94 9.63
C GLY A 78 10.55 -2.91 10.77
N PHE A 79 9.59 -1.99 10.72
CA PHE A 79 9.29 -1.11 11.85
C PHE A 79 8.59 -1.88 12.98
N SER A 80 8.77 -1.39 14.22
CA SER A 80 8.13 -1.96 15.41
C SER A 80 6.62 -1.71 15.43
N PRO A 81 5.84 -2.53 16.17
CA PRO A 81 4.40 -2.33 16.35
C PRO A 81 4.04 -0.91 16.81
N ASP A 82 4.73 -0.37 17.81
CA ASP A 82 4.49 0.99 18.30
C ASP A 82 4.70 2.04 17.22
N SER A 83 5.72 1.85 16.39
CA SER A 83 6.03 2.77 15.29
C SER A 83 4.96 2.76 14.19
N ILE A 84 4.33 1.59 13.98
CA ILE A 84 3.21 1.42 13.04
C ILE A 84 1.95 2.04 13.64
N ALA A 85 1.61 1.69 14.88
CA ALA A 85 0.44 2.20 15.58
C ALA A 85 0.46 3.74 15.67
N GLY A 86 1.63 4.31 15.98
CA GLY A 86 1.79 5.75 16.05
C GLY A 86 1.45 6.46 14.74
N ARG A 87 1.83 5.88 13.59
CA ARG A 87 1.52 6.45 12.26
C ARG A 87 0.06 6.25 11.86
N ILE A 88 -0.51 5.08 12.14
CA ILE A 88 -1.93 4.78 11.87
C ILE A 88 -2.81 5.77 12.63
N ASN A 89 -2.53 5.98 13.90
CA ASN A 89 -3.31 6.90 14.74
C ASN A 89 -3.09 8.36 14.36
N ASP A 90 -1.86 8.77 14.02
CA ASP A 90 -1.55 10.15 13.63
C ASP A 90 -2.24 10.56 12.33
N CYS A 91 -2.28 9.67 11.32
CA CYS A 91 -2.99 9.95 10.07
C CYS A 91 -4.45 9.46 10.08
N GLU A 92 -4.95 8.93 11.19
CA GLU A 92 -6.31 8.40 11.33
C GLU A 92 -6.66 7.39 10.20
N SER A 93 -5.78 6.42 9.99
CA SER A 93 -5.95 5.44 8.93
C SER A 93 -6.97 4.38 9.32
N ASP A 94 -8.03 4.25 8.52
CA ASP A 94 -9.11 3.26 8.72
C ASP A 94 -8.79 1.89 8.08
N TYR A 95 -7.82 1.85 7.17
CA TYR A 95 -7.48 0.68 6.38
C TYR A 95 -5.99 0.41 6.43
N VAL A 96 -5.63 -0.88 6.53
CA VAL A 96 -4.24 -1.33 6.52
C VAL A 96 -4.06 -2.41 5.46
N VAL A 97 -2.95 -2.35 4.73
CA VAL A 97 -2.53 -3.40 3.80
C VAL A 97 -1.19 -3.94 4.25
N THR A 98 -1.12 -5.24 4.51
CA THR A 98 0.08 -5.94 4.96
C THR A 98 0.24 -7.27 4.22
N ALA A 99 1.18 -8.11 4.61
CA ALA A 99 1.33 -9.48 4.14
C ALA A 99 1.37 -10.45 5.31
N ASP A 100 1.15 -11.74 5.02
CA ASP A 100 1.41 -12.80 5.99
C ASP A 100 2.82 -12.64 6.57
N GLU A 101 3.81 -12.65 5.70
CA GLU A 101 5.21 -12.45 6.04
C GLU A 101 5.94 -11.70 4.93
N GLY A 102 7.12 -11.16 5.24
CA GLY A 102 8.08 -10.62 4.28
C GLY A 102 9.36 -11.46 4.26
N ILE A 103 10.11 -11.39 3.17
CA ILE A 103 11.45 -11.99 3.06
C ILE A 103 12.44 -10.88 2.81
N ARG A 104 13.53 -10.84 3.60
CA ARG A 104 14.58 -9.85 3.45
C ARG A 104 15.91 -10.40 3.95
N GLY A 105 16.92 -10.43 3.08
CA GLY A 105 18.27 -10.94 3.41
C GLY A 105 18.21 -12.40 3.87
N GLY A 106 17.38 -13.25 3.26
CA GLY A 106 17.17 -14.64 3.64
C GLY A 106 16.41 -14.85 4.94
N LYS A 107 15.90 -13.78 5.58
CA LYS A 107 15.14 -13.86 6.83
C LYS A 107 13.67 -13.58 6.58
N THR A 108 12.83 -14.32 7.28
CA THR A 108 11.37 -14.08 7.32
C THR A 108 11.05 -12.99 8.35
N ILE A 109 10.23 -12.03 7.96
CA ILE A 109 9.71 -10.95 8.81
C ILE A 109 8.22 -11.21 9.00
N PRO A 110 7.72 -11.41 10.24
CA PRO A 110 6.32 -11.75 10.50
C PRO A 110 5.43 -10.50 10.43
N LEU A 111 5.19 -9.98 9.21
CA LEU A 111 4.50 -8.70 9.00
C LEU A 111 3.09 -8.70 9.60
N LYS A 112 2.32 -9.79 9.43
CA LYS A 112 0.96 -9.88 9.98
C LYS A 112 0.97 -9.84 11.50
N SER A 113 1.87 -10.58 12.16
CA SER A 113 1.98 -10.59 13.62
C SER A 113 2.34 -9.22 14.18
N ILE A 114 3.30 -8.52 13.54
CA ILE A 114 3.69 -7.15 13.90
C ILE A 114 2.52 -6.19 13.69
N THR A 115 1.77 -6.36 12.60
CA THR A 115 0.57 -5.55 12.32
C THR A 115 -0.50 -5.81 13.38
N ASP A 116 -0.78 -7.05 13.75
CA ASP A 116 -1.79 -7.38 14.75
C ASP A 116 -1.48 -6.75 16.11
N GLU A 117 -0.22 -6.79 16.53
CA GLU A 117 0.23 -6.12 17.75
C GLU A 117 0.02 -4.60 17.67
N ALA A 118 0.37 -3.97 16.55
CA ALA A 118 0.12 -2.54 16.34
C ALA A 118 -1.37 -2.20 16.42
N LEU A 119 -2.22 -3.03 15.80
CA LEU A 119 -3.66 -2.80 15.71
C LEU A 119 -4.39 -2.94 17.05
N MET A 120 -3.79 -3.55 18.07
CA MET A 120 -4.34 -3.51 19.44
C MET A 120 -4.48 -2.08 19.97
N SER A 121 -3.66 -1.15 19.47
CA SER A 121 -3.67 0.28 19.83
C SER A 121 -4.35 1.16 18.78
N CYS A 122 -5.00 0.56 17.76
CA CYS A 122 -5.62 1.28 16.65
C CYS A 122 -7.09 0.87 16.46
N PRO A 123 -7.99 1.24 17.39
CA PRO A 123 -9.37 0.75 17.41
C PRO A 123 -10.22 1.22 16.21
N ASN A 124 -9.78 2.23 15.48
CA ASN A 124 -10.50 2.80 14.34
C ASN A 124 -10.28 2.02 13.04
N VAL A 125 -9.31 1.10 12.99
CA VAL A 125 -9.02 0.33 11.78
C VAL A 125 -10.16 -0.63 11.48
N LYS A 126 -10.83 -0.40 10.34
CA LYS A 126 -11.99 -1.14 9.87
C LYS A 126 -11.63 -2.46 9.19
N LYS A 127 -10.58 -2.43 8.35
CA LYS A 127 -10.13 -3.60 7.58
C LYS A 127 -8.61 -3.66 7.48
N CYS A 128 -8.11 -4.90 7.50
CA CYS A 128 -6.71 -5.25 7.26
C CYS A 128 -6.63 -6.23 6.09
N VAL A 129 -6.10 -5.75 4.95
CA VAL A 129 -5.91 -6.56 3.74
C VAL A 129 -4.57 -7.26 3.82
N VAL A 130 -4.55 -8.58 3.66
CA VAL A 130 -3.36 -9.42 3.84
C VAL A 130 -2.95 -10.06 2.53
N VAL A 131 -1.76 -9.75 2.05
CA VAL A 131 -1.14 -10.40 0.89
C VAL A 131 -0.57 -11.75 1.32
N LYS A 132 -0.91 -12.81 0.61
CA LYS A 132 -0.34 -14.14 0.82
C LYS A 132 1.00 -14.26 0.11
N ARG A 133 2.09 -13.96 0.83
CA ARG A 133 3.47 -13.94 0.28
C ARG A 133 4.20 -15.26 0.46
N THR A 134 4.18 -15.83 1.67
CA THR A 134 4.83 -17.10 2.00
C THR A 134 3.82 -18.24 2.04
N GLY A 135 2.59 -17.95 2.41
CA GLY A 135 1.52 -18.93 2.55
C GLY A 135 1.54 -19.67 3.88
N ASN A 136 2.38 -19.24 4.81
CA ASN A 136 2.38 -19.76 6.17
C ASN A 136 1.11 -19.35 6.92
N ASP A 137 0.76 -20.13 7.94
CA ASP A 137 -0.37 -19.82 8.80
C ASP A 137 -0.08 -18.58 9.65
N VAL A 138 -1.07 -17.68 9.71
CA VAL A 138 -1.00 -16.45 10.50
C VAL A 138 -2.26 -16.31 11.36
N SER A 139 -2.15 -15.54 12.43
CA SER A 139 -3.31 -15.16 13.24
C SER A 139 -4.33 -14.43 12.38
N TRP A 140 -5.62 -14.67 12.62
CA TRP A 140 -6.69 -14.16 11.78
C TRP A 140 -7.88 -13.67 12.59
N ASP A 141 -8.23 -12.40 12.40
CA ASP A 141 -9.45 -11.79 12.92
C ASP A 141 -10.47 -11.65 11.77
N SER A 142 -11.46 -12.54 11.72
CA SER A 142 -12.47 -12.58 10.66
C SER A 142 -13.39 -11.36 10.60
N SER A 143 -13.43 -10.55 11.64
CA SER A 143 -14.19 -9.30 11.63
C SER A 143 -13.49 -8.17 10.89
N ARG A 144 -12.15 -8.22 10.81
CA ARG A 144 -11.27 -7.18 10.30
C ARG A 144 -10.46 -7.63 9.08
N ASP A 145 -9.90 -8.84 9.13
CA ASP A 145 -8.91 -9.30 8.15
C ASP A 145 -9.57 -9.85 6.88
N VAL A 146 -9.00 -9.51 5.74
CA VAL A 146 -9.43 -10.01 4.43
C VAL A 146 -8.20 -10.33 3.57
N TRP A 147 -8.27 -11.41 2.79
CA TRP A 147 -7.17 -11.73 1.89
C TRP A 147 -7.15 -10.81 0.68
N TYR A 148 -5.97 -10.35 0.29
CA TYR A 148 -5.76 -9.55 -0.92
C TYR A 148 -6.30 -10.24 -2.18
N HIS A 149 -6.07 -11.55 -2.31
CA HIS A 149 -6.53 -12.30 -3.47
C HIS A 149 -8.06 -12.46 -3.50
N ASP A 150 -8.74 -12.46 -2.35
CA ASP A 150 -10.20 -12.56 -2.32
C ASP A 150 -10.86 -11.26 -2.81
N ILE A 151 -10.36 -10.11 -2.37
CA ILE A 151 -10.88 -8.81 -2.82
C ILE A 151 -10.50 -8.46 -4.26
N THR A 152 -9.56 -9.19 -4.88
CA THR A 152 -9.11 -8.94 -6.27
C THR A 152 -9.57 -10.01 -7.26
N LYS A 153 -10.18 -11.10 -6.79
CA LYS A 153 -10.48 -12.28 -7.60
C LYS A 153 -11.58 -12.07 -8.64
N ASN A 154 -12.67 -11.42 -8.25
CA ASN A 154 -13.88 -11.33 -9.07
C ASN A 154 -14.23 -9.89 -9.46
N VAL A 155 -13.26 -8.98 -9.45
CA VAL A 155 -13.46 -7.57 -9.76
C VAL A 155 -13.02 -7.24 -11.18
N SER A 156 -13.55 -6.14 -11.70
CA SER A 156 -13.18 -5.63 -13.03
C SER A 156 -11.70 -5.23 -13.12
N MET A 157 -11.08 -5.48 -14.28
CA MET A 157 -9.76 -4.94 -14.65
C MET A 157 -9.85 -3.50 -15.18
N TYR A 158 -11.02 -2.87 -15.06
CA TYR A 158 -11.25 -1.45 -15.34
C TYR A 158 -11.80 -0.77 -14.09
N CYS A 159 -11.23 0.34 -13.73
CA CYS A 159 -11.66 1.22 -12.65
C CYS A 159 -11.51 2.66 -13.15
N GLU A 160 -12.59 3.43 -13.20
CA GLU A 160 -12.52 4.84 -13.56
C GLU A 160 -11.64 5.59 -12.56
N PRO A 161 -10.69 6.42 -13.00
CA PRO A 161 -9.91 7.25 -12.09
C PRO A 161 -10.81 8.33 -11.45
N GLU A 162 -10.60 8.57 -10.17
CA GLU A 162 -11.25 9.66 -9.45
C GLU A 162 -10.73 11.01 -9.95
N GLU A 163 -11.63 11.97 -10.15
CA GLU A 163 -11.24 13.34 -10.46
C GLU A 163 -10.67 14.03 -9.22
N MET A 164 -9.44 14.54 -9.32
CA MET A 164 -8.71 15.17 -8.23
C MET A 164 -8.33 16.60 -8.59
N ASN A 165 -8.48 17.51 -7.62
CA ASN A 165 -7.91 18.83 -7.71
C ASN A 165 -6.40 18.82 -7.43
N ALA A 166 -5.68 19.82 -7.87
CA ALA A 166 -4.24 19.94 -7.66
C ALA A 166 -3.84 19.91 -6.16
N GLU A 167 -4.69 20.51 -5.32
CA GLU A 167 -4.48 20.59 -3.86
C GLU A 167 -5.03 19.39 -3.09
N ASP A 168 -5.74 18.46 -3.74
CA ASP A 168 -6.23 17.26 -3.06
C ASP A 168 -5.05 16.41 -2.57
N PRO A 169 -5.11 15.88 -1.34
CA PRO A 169 -4.11 14.98 -0.76
C PRO A 169 -3.86 13.76 -1.63
N LEU A 170 -2.59 13.38 -1.79
CA LEU A 170 -2.19 12.18 -2.53
C LEU A 170 -1.61 11.12 -1.60
N PHE A 171 -0.64 11.50 -0.76
CA PHE A 171 -0.02 10.58 0.19
C PHE A 171 0.62 11.30 1.38
N ILE A 172 0.90 10.53 2.43
CA ILE A 172 1.60 10.98 3.63
C ILE A 172 2.88 10.17 3.78
N LEU A 173 4.02 10.87 3.91
CA LEU A 173 5.29 10.25 4.26
C LEU A 173 5.79 10.77 5.61
N TYR A 174 6.24 9.85 6.46
CA TYR A 174 6.79 10.19 7.77
C TYR A 174 8.30 10.36 7.71
N THR A 175 8.75 11.51 8.20
CA THR A 175 10.17 11.81 8.36
C THR A 175 10.59 11.68 9.83
N SER A 176 11.88 11.45 10.10
CA SER A 176 12.45 11.52 11.45
C SER A 176 12.40 12.98 11.93
N GLY A 177 11.37 13.34 12.68
CA GLY A 177 11.25 14.69 13.23
C GLY A 177 12.41 15.06 14.16
N SER A 178 12.80 16.33 14.19
CA SER A 178 13.82 16.88 15.09
C SER A 178 13.49 16.69 16.59
N THR A 179 12.23 16.42 16.91
CA THR A 179 11.71 16.22 18.29
C THR A 179 11.64 14.73 18.70
N GLY A 180 12.19 13.81 17.89
CA GLY A 180 12.15 12.37 18.16
C GLY A 180 10.85 11.66 17.76
N LYS A 181 9.74 12.39 17.56
CA LYS A 181 8.50 11.83 17.01
C LYS A 181 8.48 12.01 15.48
N PRO A 182 8.12 10.96 14.71
CA PRO A 182 7.95 11.09 13.26
C PRO A 182 6.90 12.15 12.94
N LYS A 183 7.14 12.94 11.89
CA LYS A 183 6.21 13.94 11.37
C LYS A 183 5.68 13.49 10.02
N GLY A 184 4.36 13.44 9.86
CA GLY A 184 3.69 13.17 8.59
C GLY A 184 3.78 14.41 7.69
N VAL A 185 4.34 14.23 6.49
CA VAL A 185 4.38 15.24 5.44
C VAL A 185 3.33 14.87 4.41
N LEU A 186 2.32 15.73 4.27
CA LEU A 186 1.25 15.57 3.28
C LEU A 186 1.73 16.10 1.93
N HIS A 187 1.61 15.26 0.90
CA HIS A 187 1.87 15.65 -0.48
C HIS A 187 0.55 15.75 -1.25
N THR A 188 0.39 16.83 -2.02
CA THR A 188 -0.79 17.04 -2.86
C THR A 188 -0.59 16.48 -4.27
N THR A 189 -1.69 16.20 -4.96
CA THR A 189 -1.71 15.59 -6.29
C THR A 189 -0.94 16.42 -7.31
N GLY A 190 -1.24 17.70 -7.42
CA GLY A 190 -0.57 18.60 -8.36
C GLY A 190 0.87 18.90 -7.98
N GLY A 191 1.13 19.17 -6.69
CA GLY A 191 2.48 19.46 -6.20
C GLY A 191 3.45 18.30 -6.44
N TYR A 192 3.03 17.06 -6.17
CA TYR A 192 3.85 15.88 -6.44
C TYR A 192 4.07 15.66 -7.94
N LEU A 193 3.03 15.80 -8.77
CA LEU A 193 3.14 15.61 -10.22
C LEU A 193 4.09 16.62 -10.89
N VAL A 194 4.07 17.87 -10.47
CA VAL A 194 5.01 18.90 -10.97
C VAL A 194 6.45 18.50 -10.65
N TYR A 195 6.72 18.12 -9.38
CA TYR A 195 8.06 17.71 -8.97
C TYR A 195 8.54 16.45 -9.70
N ALA A 196 7.70 15.40 -9.75
CA ALA A 196 8.03 14.15 -10.41
C ALA A 196 8.27 14.34 -11.92
N SER A 197 7.46 15.17 -12.58
CA SER A 197 7.63 15.49 -14.00
C SER A 197 8.96 16.19 -14.27
N MET A 198 9.31 17.19 -13.46
CA MET A 198 10.58 17.92 -13.62
C MET A 198 11.79 17.01 -13.40
N THR A 199 11.79 16.20 -12.34
CA THR A 199 12.93 15.31 -12.01
C THR A 199 13.09 14.16 -13.00
N HIS A 200 12.06 13.83 -13.77
CA HIS A 200 12.15 12.84 -14.85
C HIS A 200 12.69 13.42 -16.16
N GLN A 201 12.65 14.72 -16.30
CA GLN A 201 13.12 15.41 -17.51
C GLN A 201 14.62 15.71 -17.46
N TYR A 202 15.19 15.89 -16.27
CA TYR A 202 16.59 16.28 -16.03
C TYR A 202 17.30 15.24 -15.17
#